data_f8bde94d713ae52eec84a4b2415176e3
#
_entry.id   f8bde94d713ae52eec84a4b2415176e3
#
_cell.length_a   1.000
_cell.length_b   1.000
_cell.length_c   1.000
_cell.angle_alpha   90.00
_cell.angle_beta   90.00
_cell.angle_gamma   90.00
#
_symmetry.space_group_name_H-M   'P 1'
#
loop_
_entity.id
_entity.type
_entity.pdbx_description
1 polymer ?
#
loop_
_entity_poly.entity_id
_entity_poly.type
_entity_poly.pdbx_seq_one_letter_code
_entity_poly.pdbx_strand_id
1 'polypeptide(L)'
;MSDYWASTPPAAFGEDQNSAFSASPNSDLHDDVAYPPYRIVGVAALVVVLSAALFVPSNDFAHWLGYGLGAFGSALTVIAYRHVDLRRQRFSGYVSKPWASKAATALLFVGIALGLAHAY
;
A
#
# COMPACT_ATOMS: atom_id res chain seq x y z
N MET A 1 25.73 -10.62 -52.41
CA MET A 1 25.28 -9.60 -51.45
C MET A 1 23.92 -9.89 -50.84
N SER A 2 23.05 -10.57 -51.51
CA SER A 2 21.75 -11.00 -50.97
C SER A 2 21.85 -12.07 -49.88
N ASP A 3 22.92 -12.86 -49.85
CA ASP A 3 23.12 -13.90 -48.86
C ASP A 3 23.57 -13.39 -47.48
N TYR A 4 24.03 -12.17 -47.42
CA TYR A 4 24.44 -11.54 -46.15
C TYR A 4 23.27 -11.30 -45.19
N TRP A 5 22.10 -11.03 -45.73
CA TRP A 5 20.88 -10.82 -44.95
C TRP A 5 20.24 -12.15 -44.55
N ALA A 6 20.47 -13.20 -45.29
CA ALA A 6 19.95 -14.53 -44.96
C ALA A 6 20.77 -15.25 -43.89
N SER A 7 22.01 -14.81 -43.65
CA SER A 7 22.92 -15.43 -42.68
C SER A 7 22.86 -14.82 -41.27
N THR A 8 22.11 -13.74 -41.07
CA THR A 8 21.85 -13.26 -39.73
C THR A 8 20.75 -14.12 -39.11
N PRO A 9 21.08 -15.04 -38.21
CA PRO A 9 20.05 -15.93 -37.69
C PRO A 9 19.09 -15.13 -36.80
N PRO A 10 17.83 -14.97 -37.18
CA PRO A 10 16.83 -14.45 -36.28
C PRO A 10 16.63 -15.36 -35.07
N ALA A 11 17.11 -16.59 -35.14
CA ALA A 11 17.10 -17.56 -34.07
C ALA A 11 17.97 -17.16 -32.86
N ALA A 12 19.05 -16.40 -33.07
CA ALA A 12 19.91 -15.95 -31.97
C ALA A 12 19.19 -14.96 -31.00
N PHE A 13 18.31 -14.15 -31.53
CA PHE A 13 17.47 -13.28 -30.69
C PHE A 13 16.38 -14.04 -29.96
N GLY A 14 15.85 -15.10 -30.53
CA GLY A 14 14.84 -15.94 -29.91
C GLY A 14 15.40 -16.83 -28.80
N GLU A 15 16.62 -17.33 -28.98
CA GLU A 15 17.26 -18.17 -27.98
C GLU A 15 17.69 -17.39 -26.75
N ASP A 16 18.20 -16.19 -26.90
CA ASP A 16 18.60 -15.36 -25.79
C ASP A 16 17.38 -14.86 -24.96
N GLN A 17 16.27 -14.59 -25.60
CA GLN A 17 15.04 -14.25 -24.93
C GLN A 17 14.43 -15.45 -24.19
N ASN A 18 14.45 -16.61 -24.81
CA ASN A 18 13.95 -17.83 -24.17
C ASN A 18 14.84 -18.29 -23.02
N SER A 19 16.15 -18.15 -23.13
CA SER A 19 17.07 -18.50 -22.05
C SER A 19 16.98 -17.51 -20.89
N ALA A 20 16.75 -16.22 -21.13
CA ALA A 20 16.48 -15.25 -20.08
C ALA A 20 15.15 -15.51 -19.34
N PHE A 21 14.12 -15.98 -20.07
CA PHE A 21 12.85 -16.38 -19.47
C PHE A 21 12.91 -17.74 -18.76
N SER A 22 13.72 -18.66 -19.24
CA SER A 22 13.84 -20.00 -18.67
C SER A 22 14.85 -20.10 -17.53
N ALA A 23 15.72 -19.10 -17.37
CA ALA A 23 16.79 -19.13 -16.37
C ALA A 23 16.32 -19.06 -14.92
N SER A 24 15.06 -18.75 -14.66
CA SER A 24 14.55 -18.61 -13.29
C SER A 24 13.05 -18.96 -13.17
N PRO A 25 12.66 -20.20 -13.51
CA PRO A 25 11.23 -20.50 -13.51
C PRO A 25 10.60 -20.71 -12.14
N ASN A 26 11.36 -20.89 -11.07
CA ASN A 26 10.79 -21.42 -9.83
C ASN A 26 11.16 -20.71 -8.54
N SER A 27 12.15 -19.83 -8.54
CA SER A 27 12.61 -19.23 -7.30
C SER A 27 11.91 -17.92 -6.94
N ASP A 28 11.40 -17.21 -7.94
CA ASP A 28 10.98 -15.82 -7.74
C ASP A 28 9.47 -15.59 -7.86
N LEU A 29 8.71 -16.64 -8.26
CA LEU A 29 7.26 -16.54 -8.42
C LEU A 29 6.51 -16.30 -7.09
N HIS A 30 7.12 -16.66 -5.96
CA HIS A 30 6.54 -16.42 -4.64
C HIS A 30 6.86 -15.04 -4.08
N ASP A 31 7.99 -14.45 -4.48
CA ASP A 31 8.43 -13.16 -3.97
C ASP A 31 7.87 -11.96 -4.76
N ASP A 32 7.37 -12.21 -5.98
CA ASP A 32 6.87 -11.17 -6.87
C ASP A 32 5.40 -10.79 -6.65
N VAL A 33 4.71 -11.44 -5.72
CA VAL A 33 3.32 -11.10 -5.41
C VAL A 33 3.29 -9.94 -4.43
N ALA A 34 2.94 -8.75 -4.91
CA ALA A 34 2.76 -7.57 -4.09
C ALA A 34 1.31 -7.50 -3.57
N TYR A 35 1.17 -7.46 -2.26
CA TYR A 35 -0.10 -7.26 -1.59
C TYR A 35 -0.27 -5.81 -1.11
N PRO A 36 -1.50 -5.34 -0.91
CA PRO A 36 -1.75 -4.07 -0.24
C PRO A 36 -1.04 -4.00 1.12
N PRO A 37 -0.61 -2.80 1.55
CA PRO A 37 0.15 -2.64 2.78
C PRO A 37 -0.73 -2.75 4.03
N TYR A 38 -1.13 -3.96 4.40
CA TYR A 38 -2.01 -4.22 5.55
C TYR A 38 -1.46 -3.70 6.87
N ARG A 39 -0.13 -3.64 7.02
CA ARG A 39 0.50 -3.10 8.23
C ARG A 39 0.14 -1.63 8.43
N ILE A 40 0.05 -0.86 7.35
CA ILE A 40 -0.35 0.56 7.42
C ILE A 40 -1.82 0.68 7.81
N VAL A 41 -2.69 -0.19 7.29
CA VAL A 41 -4.11 -0.23 7.72
C VAL A 41 -4.23 -0.58 9.20
N GLY A 42 -3.40 -1.51 9.69
CA GLY A 42 -3.33 -1.85 11.12
C GLY A 42 -2.89 -0.67 11.97
N VAL A 43 -1.89 0.09 11.55
CA VAL A 43 -1.46 1.32 12.23
C VAL A 43 -2.57 2.37 12.23
N ALA A 44 -3.29 2.54 11.12
CA ALA A 44 -4.42 3.46 11.06
C ALA A 44 -5.52 3.07 12.07
N ALA A 45 -5.85 1.78 12.15
CA ALA A 45 -6.82 1.27 13.12
C ALA A 45 -6.35 1.52 14.56
N LEU A 46 -5.07 1.30 14.85
CA LEU A 46 -4.49 1.56 16.16
C LEU A 46 -4.60 3.06 16.54
N VAL A 47 -4.28 3.97 15.62
CA VAL A 47 -4.41 5.41 15.83
C VAL A 47 -5.86 5.80 16.17
N VAL A 48 -6.83 5.24 15.45
CA VAL A 48 -8.26 5.49 15.72
C VAL A 48 -8.67 4.96 17.11
N VAL A 49 -8.23 3.77 17.48
CA VAL A 49 -8.51 3.18 18.79
C VAL A 49 -7.88 4.01 19.92
N LEU A 50 -6.63 4.45 19.75
CA LEU A 50 -5.96 5.32 20.73
C LEU A 50 -6.68 6.68 20.87
N SER A 51 -7.11 7.27 19.75
CA SER A 51 -7.90 8.49 19.78
C SER A 51 -9.21 8.29 20.55
N ALA A 52 -9.91 7.18 20.30
CA ALA A 52 -11.13 6.85 21.04
C ALA A 52 -10.88 6.63 22.55
N ALA A 53 -9.77 5.99 22.92
CA ALA A 53 -9.40 5.76 24.31
C ALA A 53 -9.14 7.07 25.08
N LEU A 54 -8.73 8.13 24.41
CA LEU A 54 -8.48 9.44 25.01
C LEU A 54 -9.77 10.20 25.38
N PHE A 55 -10.95 9.68 25.09
CA PHE A 55 -12.21 10.18 25.65
C PHE A 55 -12.38 9.86 27.14
N VAL A 56 -11.70 8.83 27.64
CA VAL A 56 -11.85 8.39 29.04
C VAL A 56 -11.27 9.39 30.04
N PRO A 57 -10.06 9.95 29.86
CA PRO A 57 -9.55 10.98 30.74
C PRO A 57 -10.25 12.32 30.46
N SER A 58 -10.86 12.92 31.46
CA SER A 58 -11.55 14.21 31.36
C SER A 58 -10.62 15.41 31.59
N ASN A 59 -9.45 15.41 30.94
CA ASN A 59 -8.54 16.55 31.00
C ASN A 59 -8.32 17.17 29.61
N ASP A 60 -8.10 18.48 29.59
CA ASP A 60 -7.96 19.25 28.35
C ASP A 60 -6.81 18.72 27.47
N PHE A 61 -5.72 18.26 28.08
CA PHE A 61 -4.59 17.74 27.36
C PHE A 61 -4.94 16.44 26.58
N ALA A 62 -5.73 15.54 27.19
CA ALA A 62 -6.17 14.32 26.52
C ALA A 62 -7.08 14.63 25.32
N HIS A 63 -7.95 15.64 25.46
CA HIS A 63 -8.81 16.08 24.35
C HIS A 63 -8.00 16.68 23.19
N TRP A 64 -6.99 17.51 23.46
CA TRP A 64 -6.10 18.05 22.45
C TRP A 64 -5.30 16.95 21.73
N LEU A 65 -4.81 15.98 22.51
CA LEU A 65 -4.07 14.84 21.95
C LEU A 65 -4.99 13.95 21.10
N GLY A 66 -6.21 13.71 21.57
CA GLY A 66 -7.23 12.94 20.84
C GLY A 66 -7.63 13.61 19.53
N TYR A 67 -7.79 14.92 19.53
CA TYR A 67 -8.02 15.70 18.31
C TYR A 67 -6.85 15.54 17.31
N GLY A 68 -5.62 15.73 17.78
CA GLY A 68 -4.43 15.59 16.94
C GLY A 68 -4.29 14.18 16.35
N LEU A 69 -4.44 13.15 17.17
CA LEU A 69 -4.39 11.76 16.71
C LEU A 69 -5.53 11.40 15.77
N GLY A 70 -6.76 11.79 16.11
CA GLY A 70 -7.93 11.47 15.30
C GLY A 70 -7.91 12.15 13.94
N ALA A 71 -7.71 13.46 13.89
CA ALA A 71 -7.78 14.23 12.66
C ALA A 71 -6.50 14.09 11.83
N PHE A 72 -5.34 14.39 12.41
CA PHE A 72 -4.07 14.39 11.64
C PHE A 72 -3.46 13.01 11.54
N GLY A 73 -3.47 12.21 12.61
CA GLY A 73 -2.86 10.89 12.62
C GLY A 73 -3.53 9.95 11.61
N SER A 74 -4.85 9.92 11.56
CA SER A 74 -5.58 9.11 10.60
C SER A 74 -5.37 9.60 9.16
N ALA A 75 -5.38 10.91 8.91
CA ALA A 75 -5.14 11.48 7.60
C ALA A 75 -3.74 11.13 7.07
N LEU A 76 -2.71 11.32 7.89
CA LEU A 76 -1.33 10.99 7.51
C LEU A 76 -1.13 9.50 7.22
N THR A 77 -1.76 8.65 8.03
CA THR A 77 -1.66 7.20 7.84
C THR A 77 -2.33 6.75 6.55
N VAL A 78 -3.49 7.33 6.20
CA VAL A 78 -4.18 7.02 4.93
C VAL A 78 -3.42 7.55 3.73
N ILE A 79 -2.80 8.73 3.83
CA ILE A 79 -1.95 9.27 2.77
C ILE A 79 -0.74 8.34 2.56
N ALA A 80 -0.09 7.90 3.63
CA ALA A 80 1.01 6.94 3.56
C ALA A 80 0.57 5.61 2.93
N TYR A 81 -0.60 5.10 3.31
CA TYR A 81 -1.18 3.90 2.70
C TYR A 81 -1.33 4.07 1.19
N ARG A 82 -1.99 5.14 0.75
CA ARG A 82 -2.22 5.38 -0.68
C ARG A 82 -0.91 5.53 -1.45
N HIS A 83 0.07 6.21 -0.87
CA HIS A 83 1.37 6.39 -1.51
C HIS A 83 2.11 5.06 -1.71
N VAL A 84 2.13 4.21 -0.69
CA VAL A 84 2.74 2.88 -0.78
C VAL A 84 1.96 1.96 -1.71
N ASP A 85 0.63 2.00 -1.64
CA ASP A 85 -0.23 1.18 -2.49
C ASP A 85 -0.05 1.53 -3.98
N LEU A 86 -0.03 2.82 -4.32
CA LEU A 86 0.23 3.28 -5.69
C LEU A 86 1.60 2.85 -6.21
N ARG A 87 2.62 2.85 -5.35
CA ARG A 87 3.95 2.33 -5.72
C ARG A 87 3.90 0.84 -6.02
N ARG A 88 3.17 0.07 -5.21
CA ARG A 88 3.04 -1.38 -5.38
C ARG A 88 2.22 -1.76 -6.61
N GLN A 89 1.23 -0.96 -6.98
CA GLN A 89 0.42 -1.19 -8.19
C GLN A 89 1.23 -1.15 -9.49
N ARG A 90 2.41 -0.56 -9.47
CA ARG A 90 3.32 -0.54 -10.64
C ARG A 90 3.99 -1.88 -10.90
N PHE A 91 3.97 -2.80 -9.96
CA PHE A 91 4.50 -4.14 -10.14
C PHE A 91 3.47 -5.04 -10.80
N SER A 92 3.91 -5.84 -11.79
CA SER A 92 3.04 -6.73 -12.54
C SER A 92 2.37 -7.84 -11.70
N GLY A 93 2.96 -8.17 -10.55
CA GLY A 93 2.44 -9.15 -9.61
C GLY A 93 1.51 -8.60 -8.53
N TYR A 94 1.04 -7.36 -8.65
CA TYR A 94 0.16 -6.76 -7.65
C TYR A 94 -1.24 -7.39 -7.66
N VAL A 95 -1.65 -7.90 -6.50
CA VAL A 95 -3.01 -8.41 -6.30
C VAL A 95 -3.83 -7.34 -5.60
N SER A 96 -4.76 -6.73 -6.33
CA SER A 96 -5.64 -5.72 -5.75
C SER A 96 -6.71 -6.36 -4.88
N LYS A 97 -6.88 -5.82 -3.67
CA LYS A 97 -7.98 -6.19 -2.78
C LYS A 97 -8.79 -4.94 -2.46
N PRO A 98 -9.99 -4.80 -3.06
CA PRO A 98 -10.78 -3.57 -2.94
C PRO A 98 -11.22 -3.26 -1.51
N TRP A 99 -11.32 -4.27 -0.63
CA TRP A 99 -11.69 -4.07 0.76
C TRP A 99 -10.66 -3.24 1.56
N ALA A 100 -9.37 -3.39 1.24
CA ALA A 100 -8.31 -2.66 1.94
C ALA A 100 -8.39 -1.16 1.70
N SER A 101 -8.67 -0.74 0.47
CA SER A 101 -8.91 0.67 0.13
C SER A 101 -10.16 1.22 0.81
N LYS A 102 -11.24 0.45 0.83
CA LYS A 102 -12.48 0.83 1.52
C LYS A 102 -12.27 0.96 3.04
N ALA A 103 -11.54 0.02 3.64
CA ALA A 103 -11.19 0.06 5.05
C ALA A 103 -10.35 1.29 5.40
N ALA A 104 -9.34 1.63 4.60
CA ALA A 104 -8.53 2.81 4.80
C ALA A 104 -9.37 4.11 4.73
N THR A 105 -10.29 4.19 3.78
CA THR A 105 -11.20 5.34 3.65
C THR A 105 -12.17 5.42 4.83
N ALA A 106 -12.74 4.31 5.27
CA ALA A 106 -13.61 4.26 6.44
C ALA A 106 -12.88 4.71 7.71
N LEU A 107 -11.65 4.24 7.93
CA LEU A 107 -10.81 4.66 9.06
C LEU A 107 -10.50 6.16 9.04
N LEU A 108 -10.32 6.74 7.85
CA LEU A 108 -10.13 8.18 7.70
C LEU A 108 -11.36 8.95 8.21
N PHE A 109 -12.55 8.57 7.77
CA PHE A 109 -13.78 9.24 8.19
C PHE A 109 -14.04 9.09 9.70
N VAL A 110 -13.83 7.89 10.23
CA VAL A 110 -13.97 7.62 11.67
C VAL A 110 -12.96 8.45 12.47
N GLY A 111 -11.70 8.51 12.02
CA GLY A 111 -10.65 9.28 12.66
C GLY A 111 -10.96 10.79 12.68
N ILE A 112 -11.45 11.34 11.58
CA ILE A 112 -11.86 12.75 11.50
C ILE A 112 -13.06 13.01 12.42
N ALA A 113 -14.06 12.12 12.42
CA ALA A 113 -15.23 12.26 13.28
C ALA A 113 -14.86 12.25 14.77
N LEU A 114 -13.96 11.32 15.16
CA LEU A 114 -13.44 11.28 16.54
C LEU A 114 -12.62 12.53 16.86
N GLY A 115 -11.77 13.00 15.95
CA GLY A 115 -11.03 14.25 16.15
C GLY A 115 -11.96 15.44 16.38
N LEU A 116 -12.99 15.58 15.55
CA LEU A 116 -13.99 16.64 15.71
C LEU A 116 -14.77 16.51 17.04
N ALA A 117 -15.10 15.27 17.45
CA ALA A 117 -15.77 15.04 18.72
C ALA A 117 -14.91 15.45 19.93
N HIS A 118 -13.60 15.36 19.85
CA HIS A 118 -12.67 15.87 20.88
C HIS A 118 -12.60 17.41 20.92
N ALA A 119 -12.99 18.08 19.83
CA ALA A 119 -12.97 19.56 19.78
C ALA A 119 -14.18 20.21 20.47
N TYR A 120 -15.21 19.42 20.79
CA TYR A 120 -16.40 19.84 21.52
C TYR A 120 -16.37 19.37 22.98
#